data_950f9c2825b918b284a0b133cae82cb7
#
_entry.id   950f9c2825b918b284a0b133cae82cb7
#
_cell.length_a   1.000
_cell.length_b   1.000
_cell.length_c   1.000
_cell.angle_alpha   90.00
_cell.angle_beta   90.00
_cell.angle_gamma   90.00
#
_symmetry.space_group_name_H-M   'P 1'
#
loop_
_entity.id
_entity.type
_entity.pdbx_description
1 polymer ?
#
loop_
_entity_poly.entity_id
_entity_poly.type
_entity_poly.pdbx_seq_one_letter_code
_entity_poly.pdbx_strand_id
1 'polypeptide(L)'
;MRPVLAFFMLLGVAAARTSAPTAAEIMQKVAENQDRGQKERLAYVYEEHIDVITRHTNGKLAREEITDYLVTPTAKGVNKKQLAVKGRYLKKGQYQSFAGDPVPGGGEGLDGSIVESFRHDLTEDDSKDGLGKDLFPLSTEEQKDLKFELAGEQVVSGRKAYRIRFTPADRNELTWAGEALIDEEEFQPVSVYTRLSRRMPFAVRALLGTDVPGLGFNTQYKRLDKDVWFPVSFGTEFRLHAVFFINRIITVSMENRNFKRASVDSRIEYGEAAPPSQ
;
A
#
# COMPACT_ATOMS: atom_id res chain seq x y z
N MET A 1 15.54 -80.24 18.73
CA MET A 1 14.64 -79.08 18.56
C MET A 1 15.37 -77.83 19.02
N ARG A 2 15.78 -76.97 18.13
CA ARG A 2 16.44 -75.68 18.43
C ARG A 2 15.42 -74.57 18.15
N PRO A 3 15.18 -73.59 19.04
CA PRO A 3 14.32 -72.48 18.74
C PRO A 3 15.13 -71.37 17.97
N VAL A 4 14.55 -70.95 16.85
CA VAL A 4 15.03 -69.81 16.08
C VAL A 4 14.46 -68.54 16.72
N LEU A 5 15.36 -67.68 17.27
CA LEU A 5 15.00 -66.36 17.79
C LEU A 5 14.95 -65.39 16.60
N ALA A 6 13.74 -64.92 16.24
CA ALA A 6 13.59 -63.85 15.25
C ALA A 6 13.81 -62.50 15.92
N PHE A 7 14.86 -61.78 15.49
CA PHE A 7 15.18 -60.44 15.94
C PHE A 7 14.42 -59.45 15.07
N PHE A 8 13.36 -58.81 15.60
CA PHE A 8 12.66 -57.73 14.95
C PHE A 8 13.43 -56.43 15.16
N MET A 9 14.13 -55.93 14.14
CA MET A 9 14.69 -54.59 14.11
C MET A 9 13.58 -53.59 13.86
N LEU A 10 13.18 -52.83 14.88
CA LEU A 10 12.34 -51.65 14.73
C LEU A 10 13.24 -50.51 14.17
N LEU A 11 13.07 -50.23 12.87
CA LEU A 11 13.57 -48.99 12.29
C LEU A 11 12.71 -47.82 12.79
N GLY A 12 13.20 -47.07 13.78
CA GLY A 12 12.63 -45.82 14.19
C GLY A 12 12.87 -44.76 13.11
N VAL A 13 11.86 -44.42 12.34
CA VAL A 13 11.86 -43.25 11.46
C VAL A 13 11.83 -42.02 12.37
N ALA A 14 12.99 -41.40 12.60
CA ALA A 14 13.08 -40.08 13.22
C ALA A 14 12.49 -39.05 12.24
N ALA A 15 11.23 -38.70 12.45
CA ALA A 15 10.62 -37.54 11.77
C ALA A 15 11.43 -36.30 12.18
N ALA A 16 12.23 -35.76 11.27
CA ALA A 16 12.88 -34.47 11.45
C ALA A 16 11.77 -33.44 11.69
N ARG A 17 11.66 -32.94 12.92
CA ARG A 17 10.82 -31.77 13.21
C ARG A 17 11.47 -30.60 12.52
N THR A 18 10.95 -30.20 11.37
CA THR A 18 11.24 -28.89 10.79
C THR A 18 10.86 -27.84 11.84
N SER A 19 11.85 -27.13 12.37
CA SER A 19 11.59 -26.01 13.27
C SER A 19 10.72 -24.98 12.53
N ALA A 20 9.77 -24.39 13.25
CA ALA A 20 8.98 -23.29 12.68
C ALA A 20 9.91 -22.17 12.17
N PRO A 21 9.61 -21.55 11.03
CA PRO A 21 10.47 -20.52 10.46
C PRO A 21 10.56 -19.31 11.41
N THR A 22 11.71 -18.69 11.43
CA THR A 22 11.92 -17.43 12.17
C THR A 22 11.27 -16.25 11.43
N ALA A 23 10.99 -15.14 12.15
CA ALA A 23 10.48 -13.92 11.52
C ALA A 23 11.39 -13.42 10.40
N ALA A 24 12.72 -13.53 10.55
CA ALA A 24 13.68 -13.13 9.53
C ALA A 24 13.57 -14.00 8.27
N GLU A 25 13.46 -15.31 8.42
CA GLU A 25 13.30 -16.23 7.27
C GLU A 25 11.97 -16.01 6.54
N ILE A 26 10.89 -15.73 7.29
CA ILE A 26 9.59 -15.39 6.71
C ILE A 26 9.73 -14.11 5.88
N MET A 27 10.28 -13.04 6.48
CA MET A 27 10.36 -11.74 5.84
C MET A 27 11.36 -11.72 4.67
N GLN A 28 12.43 -12.50 4.71
CA GLN A 28 13.30 -12.68 3.55
C GLN A 28 12.52 -13.24 2.34
N LYS A 29 11.70 -14.28 2.54
CA LYS A 29 10.87 -14.84 1.47
C LYS A 29 9.81 -13.83 0.99
N VAL A 30 9.24 -13.04 1.89
CA VAL A 30 8.33 -11.94 1.53
C VAL A 30 9.04 -10.95 0.62
N ALA A 31 10.26 -10.51 0.97
CA ALA A 31 11.04 -9.58 0.16
C ALA A 31 11.30 -10.11 -1.26
N GLU A 32 11.79 -11.35 -1.36
CA GLU A 32 12.05 -12.01 -2.65
C GLU A 32 10.77 -12.10 -3.50
N ASN A 33 9.62 -12.40 -2.87
CA ASN A 33 8.33 -12.47 -3.54
C ASN A 33 7.82 -11.08 -3.96
N GLN A 34 8.01 -10.05 -3.14
CA GLN A 34 7.59 -8.68 -3.49
C GLN A 34 8.45 -8.10 -4.62
N ASP A 35 9.77 -8.30 -4.59
CA ASP A 35 10.68 -7.85 -5.65
C ASP A 35 10.36 -8.53 -7.00
N ARG A 36 9.94 -9.80 -6.98
CA ARG A 36 9.46 -10.50 -8.17
C ARG A 36 8.08 -10.03 -8.60
N GLY A 37 7.13 -9.98 -7.66
CA GLY A 37 5.74 -9.61 -7.90
C GLY A 37 5.59 -8.19 -8.43
N GLN A 38 6.47 -7.26 -8.05
CA GLN A 38 6.49 -5.90 -8.58
C GLN A 38 6.63 -5.88 -10.11
N LYS A 39 7.48 -6.75 -10.67
CA LYS A 39 7.65 -6.86 -12.12
C LYS A 39 6.42 -7.46 -12.80
N GLU A 40 5.77 -8.43 -12.15
CA GLU A 40 4.57 -9.07 -12.66
C GLU A 40 3.36 -8.14 -12.62
N ARG A 41 3.25 -7.29 -11.60
CA ARG A 41 2.19 -6.27 -11.49
C ARG A 41 2.25 -5.24 -12.63
N LEU A 42 3.41 -4.97 -13.20
CA LEU A 42 3.56 -4.13 -14.40
C LEU A 42 2.86 -4.70 -15.64
N ALA A 43 2.39 -5.94 -15.62
CA ALA A 43 1.59 -6.50 -16.70
C ALA A 43 0.08 -6.21 -16.58
N TYR A 44 -0.36 -5.43 -15.57
CA TYR A 44 -1.78 -5.19 -15.34
C TYR A 44 -2.16 -3.73 -15.51
N VAL A 45 -3.31 -3.51 -16.15
CA VAL A 45 -4.05 -2.25 -16.17
C VAL A 45 -5.22 -2.40 -15.20
N TYR A 46 -5.49 -1.38 -14.41
CA TYR A 46 -6.56 -1.40 -13.42
C TYR A 46 -7.15 -0.01 -13.19
N GLU A 47 -8.31 0.03 -12.55
CA GLU A 47 -8.93 1.26 -12.10
C GLU A 47 -8.58 1.49 -10.62
N GLU A 48 -8.18 2.71 -10.30
CA GLU A 48 -7.93 3.17 -8.94
C GLU A 48 -8.98 4.20 -8.54
N HIS A 49 -9.66 3.93 -7.44
CA HIS A 49 -10.66 4.80 -6.84
C HIS A 49 -10.10 5.41 -5.58
N ILE A 50 -9.99 6.74 -5.53
CA ILE A 50 -9.46 7.47 -4.38
C ILE A 50 -10.57 8.34 -3.81
N ASP A 51 -10.82 8.25 -2.50
CA ASP A 51 -11.71 9.12 -1.75
C ASP A 51 -10.91 9.84 -0.65
N VAL A 52 -10.90 11.17 -0.69
CA VAL A 52 -10.25 12.03 0.30
C VAL A 52 -11.31 12.87 0.98
N ILE A 53 -11.43 12.71 2.29
CA ILE A 53 -12.42 13.41 3.09
C ILE A 53 -11.72 14.24 4.16
N THR A 54 -12.07 15.52 4.23
CA THR A 54 -11.69 16.39 5.35
C THR A 54 -12.91 16.72 6.20
N ARG A 55 -12.78 16.60 7.51
CA ARG A 55 -13.81 16.96 8.50
C ARG A 55 -13.26 17.92 9.55
N HIS A 56 -14.12 18.76 10.04
CA HIS A 56 -13.87 19.49 11.28
C HIS A 56 -13.78 18.53 12.47
N THR A 57 -13.20 18.96 13.57
CA THR A 57 -13.05 18.13 14.80
C THR A 57 -14.40 17.72 15.43
N ASN A 58 -15.47 18.41 15.11
CA ASN A 58 -16.86 18.05 15.51
C ASN A 58 -17.52 17.03 14.54
N GLY A 59 -16.75 16.47 13.59
CA GLY A 59 -17.23 15.50 12.61
C GLY A 59 -17.92 16.08 11.38
N LYS A 60 -18.21 17.41 11.35
CA LYS A 60 -18.85 18.04 10.21
C LYS A 60 -17.95 17.98 8.98
N LEU A 61 -18.51 17.51 7.85
CA LEU A 61 -17.80 17.46 6.57
C LEU A 61 -17.37 18.88 6.15
N ALA A 62 -16.07 19.03 5.84
CA ALA A 62 -15.53 20.24 5.23
C ALA A 62 -15.43 20.08 3.71
N ARG A 63 -14.82 18.96 3.24
CA ARG A 63 -14.70 18.59 1.82
C ARG A 63 -14.64 17.07 1.66
N GLU A 64 -15.17 16.59 0.56
CA GLU A 64 -15.04 15.22 0.07
C GLU A 64 -14.73 15.29 -1.42
N GLU A 65 -13.75 14.52 -1.87
CA GLU A 65 -13.40 14.40 -3.27
C GLU A 65 -13.14 12.96 -3.61
N ILE A 66 -13.82 12.48 -4.63
CA ILE A 66 -13.69 11.14 -5.17
C ILE A 66 -13.12 11.26 -6.58
N THR A 67 -12.01 10.58 -6.82
CA THR A 67 -11.33 10.55 -8.12
C THR A 67 -11.11 9.12 -8.59
N ASP A 68 -11.45 8.84 -9.83
CA ASP A 68 -11.19 7.57 -10.50
C ASP A 68 -10.07 7.74 -11.55
N TYR A 69 -9.11 6.83 -11.53
CA TYR A 69 -8.01 6.78 -12.48
C TYR A 69 -7.97 5.47 -13.22
N LEU A 70 -7.54 5.50 -14.48
CA LEU A 70 -7.02 4.33 -15.18
C LEU A 70 -5.51 4.30 -14.96
N VAL A 71 -5.03 3.24 -14.32
CA VAL A 71 -3.61 3.01 -14.07
C VAL A 71 -3.05 2.07 -15.11
N THR A 72 -2.03 2.53 -15.83
CA THR A 72 -1.37 1.77 -16.89
C THR A 72 0.12 1.67 -16.55
N PRO A 73 0.69 0.47 -16.52
CA PRO A 73 2.11 0.29 -16.25
C PRO A 73 2.98 0.89 -17.37
N THR A 74 4.14 1.39 -16.97
CA THR A 74 5.19 1.88 -17.86
C THR A 74 6.52 1.23 -17.52
N ALA A 75 7.53 1.45 -18.34
CA ALA A 75 8.89 0.94 -18.05
C ALA A 75 9.52 1.53 -16.77
N LYS A 76 9.02 2.68 -16.29
CA LYS A 76 9.59 3.41 -15.14
C LYS A 76 8.67 3.49 -13.93
N GLY A 77 7.44 2.97 -14.02
CA GLY A 77 6.44 3.04 -12.96
C GLY A 77 5.05 2.89 -13.54
N VAL A 78 4.14 3.76 -13.17
CA VAL A 78 2.76 3.76 -13.66
C VAL A 78 2.37 5.12 -14.25
N ASN A 79 1.48 5.10 -15.22
CA ASN A 79 0.80 6.30 -15.72
C ASN A 79 -0.63 6.28 -15.21
N LYS A 80 -1.07 7.36 -14.58
CA LYS A 80 -2.44 7.52 -14.06
C LYS A 80 -3.21 8.53 -14.90
N LYS A 81 -4.16 8.03 -15.68
CA LYS A 81 -5.10 8.86 -16.44
C LYS A 81 -6.38 9.05 -15.64
N GLN A 82 -6.71 10.28 -15.26
CA GLN A 82 -7.97 10.60 -14.60
C GLN A 82 -9.15 10.26 -15.51
N LEU A 83 -10.11 9.48 -15.00
CA LEU A 83 -11.36 9.12 -15.66
C LEU A 83 -12.50 10.02 -15.22
N ALA A 84 -12.59 10.28 -13.92
CA ALA A 84 -13.64 11.08 -13.34
C ALA A 84 -13.16 11.76 -12.04
N VAL A 85 -13.72 12.90 -11.73
CA VAL A 85 -13.64 13.52 -10.40
C VAL A 85 -15.00 14.09 -10.03
N LYS A 86 -15.38 13.94 -8.77
CA LYS A 86 -16.59 14.51 -8.19
C LYS A 86 -16.37 14.77 -6.70
N GLY A 87 -17.15 15.66 -6.15
CA GLY A 87 -17.05 15.93 -4.73
C GLY A 87 -18.06 16.96 -4.27
N ARG A 88 -17.90 17.35 -3.02
CA ARG A 88 -18.68 18.42 -2.37
C ARG A 88 -17.86 19.09 -1.28
N TYR A 89 -18.11 20.35 -1.05
CA TYR A 89 -17.46 21.13 -0.01
C TYR A 89 -18.43 22.10 0.65
N LEU A 90 -18.10 22.48 1.87
CA LEU A 90 -18.89 23.42 2.65
C LEU A 90 -18.48 24.87 2.32
N LYS A 91 -19.40 25.68 1.78
CA LYS A 91 -19.20 27.09 1.52
C LYS A 91 -20.35 27.91 2.12
N LYS A 92 -20.04 28.86 3.00
CA LYS A 92 -21.03 29.70 3.67
C LYS A 92 -22.21 28.94 4.30
N GLY A 93 -21.90 27.79 4.92
CA GLY A 93 -22.90 26.93 5.60
C GLY A 93 -23.70 25.99 4.70
N GLN A 94 -23.51 26.01 3.38
CA GLN A 94 -24.18 25.14 2.41
C GLN A 94 -23.18 24.23 1.71
N TYR A 95 -23.58 23.00 1.38
CA TYR A 95 -22.77 22.09 0.57
C TYR A 95 -22.92 22.43 -0.90
N GLN A 96 -21.81 22.61 -1.58
CA GLN A 96 -21.71 22.76 -3.03
C GLN A 96 -21.07 21.51 -3.61
N SER A 97 -21.74 20.89 -4.59
CA SER A 97 -21.20 19.73 -5.32
C SER A 97 -20.48 20.19 -6.57
N PHE A 98 -19.50 19.39 -6.99
CA PHE A 98 -18.79 19.56 -8.25
C PHE A 98 -18.55 18.20 -8.91
N ALA A 99 -18.40 18.21 -10.24
CA ALA A 99 -17.99 17.06 -11.06
C ALA A 99 -17.27 17.61 -12.29
N GLY A 100 -16.38 16.79 -12.87
CA GLY A 100 -15.53 17.19 -13.99
C GLY A 100 -14.12 17.50 -13.52
N ASP A 101 -13.35 18.24 -14.32
CA ASP A 101 -12.00 18.62 -13.92
C ASP A 101 -12.00 19.36 -12.58
N PRO A 102 -11.07 19.02 -11.66
CA PRO A 102 -10.99 19.76 -10.41
C PRO A 102 -10.84 21.24 -10.75
N VAL A 103 -11.61 22.07 -10.06
CA VAL A 103 -11.54 23.52 -10.25
C VAL A 103 -10.08 23.94 -10.18
N PRO A 104 -9.53 24.57 -11.24
CA PRO A 104 -8.14 25.05 -11.23
C PRO A 104 -7.89 25.90 -9.97
N GLY A 105 -6.92 25.50 -9.17
CA GLY A 105 -6.66 26.12 -7.86
C GLY A 105 -7.22 25.34 -6.68
N GLY A 106 -7.47 24.03 -6.84
CA GLY A 106 -7.69 23.08 -5.74
C GLY A 106 -8.94 23.31 -4.89
N GLY A 107 -9.87 24.09 -5.36
CA GLY A 107 -11.00 24.50 -4.55
C GLY A 107 -10.60 25.59 -3.55
N GLU A 108 -11.47 26.56 -3.40
CA GLU A 108 -11.27 27.69 -2.49
C GLU A 108 -10.95 27.20 -1.06
N GLY A 109 -9.80 27.58 -0.56
CA GLY A 109 -9.40 27.47 0.82
C GLY A 109 -8.58 26.23 1.18
N LEU A 110 -8.28 26.15 2.45
CA LEU A 110 -7.39 25.15 3.04
C LEU A 110 -7.77 23.68 2.75
N ASP A 111 -9.05 23.35 2.87
CA ASP A 111 -9.52 21.97 2.66
C ASP A 111 -9.33 21.51 1.21
N GLY A 112 -9.40 22.44 0.25
CA GLY A 112 -9.04 22.19 -1.15
C GLY A 112 -7.56 21.89 -1.33
N SER A 113 -6.69 22.69 -0.74
CA SER A 113 -5.23 22.50 -0.81
C SER A 113 -4.80 21.19 -0.14
N ILE A 114 -5.43 20.79 0.99
CA ILE A 114 -5.16 19.52 1.64
C ILE A 114 -5.51 18.36 0.71
N VAL A 115 -6.69 18.36 0.12
CA VAL A 115 -7.13 17.29 -0.80
C VAL A 115 -6.23 17.22 -2.02
N GLU A 116 -5.86 18.37 -2.59
CA GLU A 116 -4.95 18.45 -3.75
C GLU A 116 -3.56 17.88 -3.43
N SER A 117 -3.00 18.19 -2.26
CA SER A 117 -1.73 17.64 -1.81
C SER A 117 -1.79 16.11 -1.73
N PHE A 118 -2.82 15.54 -1.06
CA PHE A 118 -2.97 14.09 -0.99
C PHE A 118 -3.17 13.44 -2.37
N ARG A 119 -3.96 14.06 -3.23
CA ARG A 119 -4.14 13.57 -4.59
C ARG A 119 -2.81 13.56 -5.35
N HIS A 120 -2.04 14.65 -5.26
CA HIS A 120 -0.71 14.76 -5.88
C HIS A 120 0.22 13.65 -5.36
N ASP A 121 0.38 13.53 -4.05
CA ASP A 121 1.27 12.55 -3.41
C ASP A 121 0.89 11.10 -3.77
N LEU A 122 -0.41 10.81 -3.92
CA LEU A 122 -0.90 9.48 -4.30
C LEU A 122 -0.81 9.20 -5.80
N THR A 123 -0.64 10.24 -6.63
CA THR A 123 -0.61 10.09 -8.10
C THR A 123 0.76 10.32 -8.72
N GLU A 124 1.78 10.65 -7.93
CA GLU A 124 3.15 10.80 -8.43
C GLU A 124 3.69 9.52 -9.08
N ASP A 125 4.44 9.71 -10.15
CA ASP A 125 4.99 8.62 -11.00
C ASP A 125 5.95 7.68 -10.26
N ASP A 126 6.49 8.10 -9.11
CA ASP A 126 7.42 7.32 -8.27
C ASP A 126 6.72 6.25 -7.41
N SER A 127 5.39 6.25 -7.35
CA SER A 127 4.64 5.20 -6.66
C SER A 127 4.71 3.92 -7.49
N LYS A 128 5.49 2.93 -7.03
CA LYS A 128 5.72 1.69 -7.78
C LYS A 128 4.46 0.82 -7.89
N ASP A 129 3.55 0.88 -6.93
CA ASP A 129 2.33 0.08 -6.86
C ASP A 129 1.07 0.94 -6.57
N GLY A 130 1.10 2.23 -6.90
CA GLY A 130 0.04 3.16 -6.52
C GLY A 130 0.07 3.56 -5.04
N LEU A 131 1.06 3.07 -4.27
CA LEU A 131 1.28 3.36 -2.87
C LEU A 131 2.64 4.02 -2.69
N GLY A 132 2.75 4.95 -1.75
CA GLY A 132 4.02 5.60 -1.43
C GLY A 132 5.12 4.58 -1.14
N LYS A 133 6.27 4.78 -1.78
CA LYS A 133 7.41 3.85 -1.82
C LYS A 133 7.87 3.37 -0.43
N ASP A 134 7.76 4.23 0.58
CA ASP A 134 8.34 4.00 1.91
C ASP A 134 7.31 3.54 2.96
N LEU A 135 6.05 3.33 2.56
CA LEU A 135 4.98 3.03 3.53
C LEU A 135 4.97 1.58 4.01
N PHE A 136 5.58 0.65 3.24
CA PHE A 136 5.49 -0.78 3.52
C PHE A 136 6.86 -1.46 3.41
N PRO A 137 7.39 -1.99 4.50
CA PRO A 137 8.74 -2.58 4.55
C PRO A 137 8.75 -4.00 3.98
N LEU A 138 8.32 -4.17 2.74
CA LEU A 138 8.11 -5.49 2.15
C LEU A 138 9.21 -5.90 1.17
N SER A 139 9.87 -4.95 0.52
CA SER A 139 10.99 -5.25 -0.38
C SER A 139 12.30 -5.46 0.38
N THR A 140 13.29 -6.05 -0.30
CA THR A 140 14.63 -6.24 0.28
C THR A 140 15.28 -4.94 0.74
N GLU A 141 15.06 -3.84 0.03
CA GLU A 141 15.61 -2.53 0.40
C GLU A 141 14.97 -1.96 1.65
N GLU A 142 13.64 -2.01 1.70
CA GLU A 142 12.84 -1.41 2.78
C GLU A 142 13.00 -2.15 4.12
N GLN A 143 13.37 -3.44 4.08
CA GLN A 143 13.54 -4.24 5.29
C GLN A 143 14.85 -3.99 6.03
N LYS A 144 15.86 -3.34 5.43
CA LYS A 144 17.22 -3.21 5.98
C LYS A 144 17.29 -2.56 7.35
N ASP A 145 16.45 -1.54 7.56
CA ASP A 145 16.48 -0.75 8.79
C ASP A 145 15.40 -1.16 9.79
N LEU A 146 14.84 -2.38 9.62
CA LEU A 146 13.77 -2.90 10.45
C LEU A 146 14.15 -4.17 11.21
N LYS A 147 13.53 -4.36 12.36
CA LYS A 147 13.54 -5.58 13.15
C LYS A 147 12.17 -6.24 13.07
N PHE A 148 12.17 -7.56 12.90
CA PHE A 148 10.98 -8.37 12.78
C PHE A 148 10.84 -9.35 13.94
N GLU A 149 9.60 -9.51 14.41
CA GLU A 149 9.23 -10.43 15.48
C GLU A 149 8.01 -11.24 15.04
N LEU A 150 8.06 -12.56 15.18
CA LEU A 150 6.90 -13.43 14.99
C LEU A 150 6.00 -13.30 16.22
N ALA A 151 4.89 -12.59 16.06
CA ALA A 151 3.93 -12.30 17.13
C ALA A 151 2.83 -13.37 17.24
N GLY A 152 2.83 -14.39 16.37
CA GLY A 152 1.90 -15.51 16.37
C GLY A 152 1.38 -15.86 14.99
N GLU A 153 0.31 -16.62 14.95
CA GLU A 153 -0.38 -17.06 13.76
C GLU A 153 -1.87 -16.75 13.88
N GLN A 154 -2.54 -16.56 12.76
CA GLN A 154 -3.99 -16.41 12.72
C GLN A 154 -4.56 -16.91 11.39
N VAL A 155 -5.88 -17.11 11.34
CA VAL A 155 -6.59 -17.45 10.10
C VAL A 155 -7.26 -16.20 9.56
N VAL A 156 -7.00 -15.87 8.29
CA VAL A 156 -7.60 -14.73 7.58
C VAL A 156 -8.22 -15.27 6.29
N SER A 157 -9.52 -15.04 6.11
CA SER A 157 -10.27 -15.50 4.93
C SER A 157 -10.06 -17.00 4.62
N GLY A 158 -9.94 -17.83 5.66
CA GLY A 158 -9.75 -19.29 5.55
C GLY A 158 -8.31 -19.74 5.28
N ARG A 159 -7.35 -18.83 5.18
CA ARG A 159 -5.92 -19.14 5.01
C ARG A 159 -5.16 -18.85 6.31
N LYS A 160 -4.17 -19.66 6.61
CA LYS A 160 -3.27 -19.41 7.75
C LYS A 160 -2.28 -18.30 7.39
N ALA A 161 -2.01 -17.44 8.34
CA ALA A 161 -1.07 -16.33 8.18
C ALA A 161 -0.21 -16.16 9.43
N TYR A 162 1.08 -15.92 9.22
CA TYR A 162 2.00 -15.42 10.25
C TYR A 162 1.69 -13.96 10.57
N ARG A 163 1.66 -13.64 11.84
CA ARG A 163 1.58 -12.26 12.32
C ARG A 163 2.96 -11.76 12.65
N ILE A 164 3.50 -10.88 11.83
CA ILE A 164 4.84 -10.32 11.96
C ILE A 164 4.74 -8.87 12.43
N ARG A 165 5.34 -8.57 13.55
CA ARG A 165 5.54 -7.19 14.02
C ARG A 165 6.86 -6.66 13.49
N PHE A 166 6.87 -5.42 13.02
CA PHE A 166 8.09 -4.74 12.59
C PHE A 166 8.27 -3.41 13.34
N THR A 167 9.52 -3.09 13.64
CA THR A 167 9.92 -1.87 14.33
C THR A 167 11.26 -1.39 13.78
N PRO A 168 11.56 -0.07 13.85
CA PRO A 168 12.87 0.44 13.47
C PRO A 168 14.00 -0.27 14.22
N ALA A 169 15.10 -0.52 13.51
CA ALA A 169 16.33 -1.03 14.11
C ALA A 169 16.93 0.00 15.09
N ASP A 170 16.93 1.28 14.69
CA ASP A 170 17.22 2.40 15.57
C ASP A 170 15.91 2.97 16.14
N ARG A 171 15.75 2.87 17.47
CA ARG A 171 14.58 3.39 18.19
C ARG A 171 14.48 4.91 18.19
N ASN A 172 15.56 5.61 17.85
CA ASN A 172 15.59 7.07 17.80
C ASN A 172 15.11 7.61 16.45
N GLU A 173 15.04 6.77 15.44
CA GLU A 173 14.59 7.15 14.13
C GLU A 173 13.06 7.35 14.10
N LEU A 174 12.64 8.43 13.45
CA LEU A 174 11.23 8.70 13.17
C LEU A 174 10.88 8.05 11.84
N THR A 175 10.51 6.79 11.90
CA THR A 175 10.11 6.00 10.75
C THR A 175 8.89 5.14 11.09
N TRP A 176 8.65 4.10 10.34
CA TRP A 176 7.46 3.29 10.43
C TRP A 176 7.63 2.07 11.34
N ALA A 177 6.57 1.72 12.04
CA ALA A 177 6.42 0.47 12.78
C ALA A 177 5.03 -0.10 12.52
N GLY A 178 4.85 -1.39 12.69
CA GLY A 178 3.53 -1.96 12.45
C GLY A 178 3.45 -3.46 12.57
N GLU A 179 2.48 -4.01 11.86
CA GLU A 179 2.20 -5.44 11.83
C GLU A 179 1.79 -5.87 10.41
N ALA A 180 2.36 -6.97 9.96
CA ALA A 180 2.03 -7.59 8.69
C ALA A 180 1.45 -8.99 8.92
N LEU A 181 0.40 -9.33 8.19
CA LEU A 181 -0.14 -10.69 8.08
C LEU A 181 0.39 -11.29 6.80
N ILE A 182 1.18 -12.35 6.93
CA ILE A 182 1.87 -13.01 5.83
C ILE A 182 1.29 -14.40 5.66
N ASP A 183 0.78 -14.71 4.47
CA ASP A 183 0.30 -16.04 4.12
C ASP A 183 1.38 -17.11 4.35
N GLU A 184 1.04 -18.20 5.05
CA GLU A 184 2.01 -19.23 5.42
C GLU A 184 2.49 -20.07 4.24
N GLU A 185 1.67 -20.23 3.21
CA GLU A 185 1.98 -21.09 2.06
C GLU A 185 2.78 -20.33 0.99
N GLU A 186 2.36 -19.10 0.72
CA GLU A 186 2.88 -18.31 -0.40
C GLU A 186 3.88 -17.22 0.04
N PHE A 187 4.02 -16.97 1.34
CA PHE A 187 4.87 -15.89 1.88
C PHE A 187 4.58 -14.54 1.21
N GLN A 188 3.30 -14.27 1.04
CA GLN A 188 2.80 -13.02 0.46
C GLN A 188 2.03 -12.23 1.53
N PRO A 189 2.06 -10.90 1.50
CA PRO A 189 1.28 -10.11 2.43
C PRO A 189 -0.21 -10.30 2.17
N VAL A 190 -0.99 -10.45 3.22
CA VAL A 190 -2.46 -10.42 3.22
C VAL A 190 -2.94 -9.04 3.63
N SER A 191 -2.34 -8.50 4.69
CA SER A 191 -2.54 -7.11 5.10
C SER A 191 -1.31 -6.56 5.81
N VAL A 192 -1.12 -5.26 5.71
CA VAL A 192 -0.04 -4.55 6.40
C VAL A 192 -0.62 -3.31 7.06
N TYR A 193 -0.48 -3.23 8.37
CA TYR A 193 -0.77 -2.03 9.15
C TYR A 193 0.51 -1.34 9.54
N THR A 194 0.65 -0.08 9.14
CA THR A 194 1.83 0.75 9.38
C THR A 194 1.43 1.99 10.16
N ARG A 195 2.25 2.41 11.10
CA ARG A 195 2.07 3.65 11.84
C ARG A 195 3.42 4.29 12.14
N LEU A 196 3.43 5.58 12.45
CA LEU A 196 4.65 6.22 12.94
C LEU A 196 5.17 5.50 14.19
N SER A 197 6.47 5.19 14.19
CA SER A 197 7.16 4.46 15.28
C SER A 197 7.09 5.22 16.61
N ARG A 198 7.05 6.55 16.53
CA ARG A 198 6.92 7.46 17.68
C ARG A 198 6.25 8.76 17.27
N ARG A 199 5.81 9.51 18.26
CA ARG A 199 5.28 10.86 18.03
C ARG A 199 6.38 11.78 17.51
N MET A 200 6.05 12.65 16.56
CA MET A 200 6.98 13.66 16.03
C MET A 200 7.55 14.52 17.17
N PRO A 201 8.87 14.74 17.23
CA PRO A 201 9.48 15.60 18.24
C PRO A 201 8.90 17.02 18.22
N PHE A 202 8.78 17.65 19.40
CA PHE A 202 8.20 18.99 19.51
C PHE A 202 8.89 20.02 18.62
N ALA A 203 10.22 19.98 18.54
CA ALA A 203 10.99 20.89 17.70
C ALA A 203 10.65 20.75 16.20
N VAL A 204 10.45 19.50 15.72
CA VAL A 204 10.04 19.21 14.34
C VAL A 204 8.63 19.74 14.09
N ARG A 205 7.69 19.47 15.00
CA ARG A 205 6.31 19.98 14.91
C ARG A 205 6.25 21.50 14.90
N ALA A 206 7.04 22.15 15.77
CA ALA A 206 7.12 23.60 15.84
C ALA A 206 7.72 24.20 14.56
N LEU A 207 8.76 23.58 14.01
CA LEU A 207 9.39 24.03 12.76
C LEU A 207 8.47 23.86 11.55
N LEU A 208 7.80 22.72 11.43
CA LEU A 208 6.88 22.43 10.31
C LEU A 208 5.51 23.10 10.48
N GLY A 209 5.19 23.57 11.69
CA GLY A 209 3.84 24.07 12.02
C GLY A 209 2.75 23.01 11.92
N THR A 210 3.12 21.73 11.89
CA THR A 210 2.21 20.60 11.61
C THR A 210 2.46 19.44 12.56
N ASP A 211 1.37 18.82 13.03
CA ASP A 211 1.39 17.56 13.80
C ASP A 211 0.31 16.63 13.21
N VAL A 212 0.61 15.35 13.12
CA VAL A 212 -0.25 14.32 12.54
C VAL A 212 -0.45 13.14 13.52
N PRO A 213 -1.06 13.37 14.67
CA PRO A 213 -1.27 12.30 15.64
C PRO A 213 -2.18 11.21 15.06
N GLY A 214 -1.76 9.96 15.27
CA GLY A 214 -2.51 8.79 14.81
C GLY A 214 -2.28 8.42 13.35
N LEU A 215 -1.33 9.07 12.67
CA LEU A 215 -0.99 8.70 11.30
C LEU A 215 -0.55 7.23 11.23
N GLY A 216 -1.30 6.46 10.48
CA GLY A 216 -1.07 5.07 10.19
C GLY A 216 -1.86 4.65 8.97
N PHE A 217 -1.45 3.57 8.34
CA PHE A 217 -2.00 3.08 7.08
C PHE A 217 -2.35 1.61 7.19
N ASN A 218 -3.42 1.21 6.55
CA ASN A 218 -3.79 -0.19 6.41
C ASN A 218 -3.89 -0.54 4.92
N THR A 219 -3.10 -1.50 4.48
CA THR A 219 -3.14 -2.00 3.11
C THR A 219 -3.60 -3.45 3.11
N GLN A 220 -4.53 -3.77 2.22
CA GLN A 220 -5.00 -5.12 1.98
C GLN A 220 -4.45 -5.61 0.63
N TYR A 221 -4.01 -6.86 0.61
CA TYR A 221 -3.54 -7.53 -0.58
C TYR A 221 -4.49 -8.65 -0.97
N LYS A 222 -4.60 -8.89 -2.26
CA LYS A 222 -5.41 -9.97 -2.80
C LYS A 222 -4.66 -10.69 -3.91
N ARG A 223 -4.79 -11.99 -3.93
CA ARG A 223 -4.32 -12.82 -5.02
C ARG A 223 -5.24 -12.64 -6.22
N LEU A 224 -4.70 -12.17 -7.34
CA LEU A 224 -5.43 -11.96 -8.59
C LEU A 224 -5.29 -13.16 -9.54
N ASP A 225 -4.09 -13.75 -9.60
CA ASP A 225 -3.75 -14.87 -10.45
C ASP A 225 -2.81 -15.81 -9.67
N LYS A 226 -2.41 -16.93 -10.25
CA LYS A 226 -1.69 -18.03 -9.59
C LYS A 226 -0.52 -17.57 -8.72
N ASP A 227 0.25 -16.58 -9.18
CA ASP A 227 1.44 -16.10 -8.47
C ASP A 227 1.45 -14.56 -8.30
N VAL A 228 0.34 -13.88 -8.63
CA VAL A 228 0.28 -12.41 -8.59
C VAL A 228 -0.60 -11.93 -7.46
N TRP A 229 0.03 -11.30 -6.49
CA TRP A 229 -0.63 -10.60 -5.38
C TRP A 229 -0.55 -9.08 -5.60
N PHE A 230 -1.68 -8.42 -5.39
CA PHE A 230 -1.82 -7.00 -5.63
C PHE A 230 -2.32 -6.28 -4.39
N PRO A 231 -1.84 -5.07 -4.07
CA PRO A 231 -2.49 -4.20 -3.11
C PRO A 231 -3.84 -3.75 -3.69
N VAL A 232 -4.94 -4.15 -3.05
CA VAL A 232 -6.29 -3.87 -3.56
C VAL A 232 -6.99 -2.77 -2.79
N SER A 233 -6.57 -2.47 -1.57
CA SER A 233 -7.07 -1.33 -0.84
C SER A 233 -6.02 -0.73 0.09
N PHE A 234 -6.14 0.55 0.29
CA PHE A 234 -5.34 1.35 1.21
C PHE A 234 -6.28 2.27 1.98
N GLY A 235 -6.01 2.46 3.26
CA GLY A 235 -6.82 3.37 4.07
C GLY A 235 -6.03 3.99 5.20
N THR A 236 -6.33 5.27 5.48
CA THR A 236 -5.82 5.99 6.63
C THR A 236 -6.86 6.96 7.17
N GLU A 237 -6.86 7.15 8.48
CA GLU A 237 -7.55 8.26 9.14
C GLU A 237 -6.62 8.83 10.21
N PHE A 238 -6.43 10.13 10.19
CA PHE A 238 -5.59 10.82 11.16
C PHE A 238 -6.08 12.25 11.41
N ARG A 239 -5.55 12.86 12.46
CA ARG A 239 -5.78 14.27 12.75
C ARG A 239 -4.64 15.10 12.21
N LEU A 240 -4.98 16.17 11.49
CA LEU A 240 -4.04 17.18 11.05
C LEU A 240 -4.17 18.42 11.94
N HIS A 241 -3.08 18.80 12.60
CA HIS A 241 -2.95 20.06 13.31
C HIS A 241 -1.92 20.90 12.57
N ALA A 242 -2.33 21.99 11.94
CA ALA A 242 -1.42 22.86 11.20
C ALA A 242 -1.62 24.33 11.58
N VAL A 243 -0.54 25.10 11.54
CA VAL A 243 -0.50 26.57 11.71
C VAL A 243 -1.33 27.04 12.91
N PHE A 244 -1.18 26.38 14.06
CA PHE A 244 -1.79 26.69 15.37
C PHE A 244 -3.34 26.66 15.46
N PHE A 245 -4.07 26.83 14.36
CA PHE A 245 -5.54 26.92 14.39
C PHE A 245 -6.26 26.01 13.40
N ILE A 246 -5.53 25.30 12.56
CA ILE A 246 -6.11 24.36 11.61
C ILE A 246 -6.18 22.99 12.26
N ASN A 247 -7.39 22.50 12.45
CA ASN A 247 -7.65 21.17 12.98
C ASN A 247 -8.62 20.45 12.05
N ARG A 248 -8.16 19.33 11.46
CA ARG A 248 -8.98 18.49 10.58
C ARG A 248 -8.82 17.03 10.96
N ILE A 249 -9.86 16.26 10.71
CA ILE A 249 -9.80 14.81 10.60
C ILE A 249 -9.77 14.52 9.11
N ILE A 250 -8.73 13.83 8.67
CA ILE A 250 -8.52 13.46 7.28
C ILE A 250 -8.68 11.96 7.17
N THR A 251 -9.55 11.54 6.25
CA THR A 251 -9.72 10.14 5.87
C THR A 251 -9.33 10.02 4.40
N VAL A 252 -8.43 9.09 4.09
CA VAL A 252 -8.06 8.73 2.73
C VAL A 252 -8.34 7.25 2.55
N SER A 253 -9.05 6.90 1.51
CA SER A 253 -9.23 5.52 1.08
C SER A 253 -8.92 5.39 -0.40
N MET A 254 -8.30 4.28 -0.77
CA MET A 254 -8.00 3.91 -2.14
C MET A 254 -8.39 2.47 -2.35
N GLU A 255 -9.00 2.19 -3.49
CA GLU A 255 -9.40 0.85 -3.91
C GLU A 255 -9.00 0.60 -5.36
N ASN A 256 -8.26 -0.49 -5.59
CA ASN A 256 -7.87 -0.94 -6.90
C ASN A 256 -8.81 -2.06 -7.37
N ARG A 257 -9.36 -1.92 -8.57
CA ARG A 257 -10.39 -2.80 -9.12
C ARG A 257 -10.26 -2.97 -10.63
N ASN A 258 -11.04 -3.87 -11.20
CA ASN A 258 -11.14 -4.07 -12.66
C ASN A 258 -9.81 -4.41 -13.32
N PHE A 259 -9.00 -5.23 -12.66
CA PHE A 259 -7.69 -5.64 -13.14
C PHE A 259 -7.79 -6.40 -14.47
N LYS A 260 -6.98 -6.01 -15.45
CA LYS A 260 -6.85 -6.66 -16.74
C LYS A 260 -5.38 -6.81 -17.08
N ARG A 261 -4.97 -7.98 -17.55
CA ARG A 261 -3.62 -8.16 -18.04
C ARG A 261 -3.45 -7.35 -19.35
N ALA A 262 -2.42 -6.52 -19.42
CA ALA A 262 -2.09 -5.77 -20.63
C ALA A 262 -1.67 -6.74 -21.73
N SER A 263 -2.42 -6.79 -22.83
CA SER A 263 -1.97 -7.47 -24.04
C SER A 263 -1.09 -6.51 -24.83
N VAL A 264 0.18 -6.84 -25.01
CA VAL A 264 1.07 -6.09 -25.88
C VAL A 264 0.85 -6.60 -27.32
N ASP A 265 -0.15 -6.05 -28.00
CA ASP A 265 -0.20 -6.09 -29.46
C ASP A 265 0.74 -5.00 -29.98
N SER A 266 2.02 -5.33 -30.13
CA SER A 266 2.98 -4.46 -30.81
C SER A 266 2.76 -4.56 -32.32
N ARG A 267 1.90 -3.72 -32.86
CA ARG A 267 1.77 -3.50 -34.31
C ARG A 267 2.83 -2.46 -34.68
N ILE A 268 3.93 -2.92 -35.30
CA ILE A 268 4.89 -2.02 -35.93
C ILE A 268 4.26 -1.60 -37.26
N GLU A 269 3.66 -0.41 -37.34
CA GLU A 269 3.31 0.21 -38.61
C GLU A 269 4.57 0.86 -39.16
N TYR A 270 5.16 0.23 -40.17
CA TYR A 270 6.17 0.88 -41.01
C TYR A 270 5.45 1.93 -41.84
N GLY A 271 5.64 3.20 -41.53
CA GLY A 271 5.21 4.28 -42.39
C GLY A 271 5.90 4.13 -43.75
N GLU A 272 5.11 4.14 -44.84
CA GLU A 272 5.66 4.20 -46.18
C GLU A 272 6.54 5.43 -46.34
N ALA A 273 7.77 5.20 -46.77
CA ALA A 273 8.70 6.29 -47.08
C ALA A 273 8.09 7.18 -48.15
N ALA A 274 7.99 8.47 -47.92
CA ALA A 274 7.54 9.43 -48.88
C ALA A 274 8.42 9.34 -50.15
N PRO A 275 7.83 9.34 -51.38
CA PRO A 275 8.60 9.27 -52.61
C PRO A 275 9.49 10.52 -52.73
N PRO A 276 10.70 10.39 -53.32
CA PRO A 276 11.60 11.52 -53.49
C PRO A 276 10.96 12.58 -54.37
N SER A 277 10.95 13.82 -53.91
CA SER A 277 10.55 14.98 -54.71
C SER A 277 11.46 15.15 -55.91
N GLN A 278 10.87 15.19 -57.11
CA GLN A 278 11.54 15.54 -58.37
C GLN A 278 11.82 17.05 -58.45
#